data_6be9f14fdb380001c85905aa9124b9d3
#
_entry.id   6be9f14fdb380001c85905aa9124b9d3
#
_cell.length_a   1.000
_cell.length_b   1.000
_cell.length_c   1.000
_cell.angle_alpha   90.00
_cell.angle_beta   90.00
_cell.angle_gamma   90.00
#
_symmetry.space_group_name_H-M   'P 1'
#
loop_
_entity.id
_entity.type
_entity.pdbx_description
1 polymer ?
#
loop_
_entity_poly.entity_id
_entity_poly.type
_entity_poly.pdbx_seq_one_letter_code
_entity_poly.pdbx_strand_id
1 'polypeptide(L)'
;YDVEGLSEAELSAALGTVFSEPPVDNVYLETMEIPEGYKVFAVSFLTGQYDQRADSAAQCVQLLTKKSRPLVKCAKVYAVKGVTDEQLSAIKQHLINPVESEEVGLEKPATLRRETLESADVKDVEGFIGRTDEEIAAYHKKIGFAMSTEDLAFVRDYFKDEGRDPTETELKVIDTYWSDHCRHTTFATELKNIRITSENRS
;
A
#
# COMPACT_ATOMS: atom_id res chain seq x y z
N TYR A 1 5.20 18.40 -3.19
CA TYR A 1 5.02 18.39 -1.73
C TYR A 1 3.93 19.36 -1.34
N ASP A 2 2.99 18.93 -0.54
CA ASP A 2 2.09 19.78 0.21
C ASP A 2 2.61 19.90 1.63
N VAL A 3 2.72 21.13 2.14
CA VAL A 3 3.36 21.40 3.43
C VAL A 3 2.46 22.29 4.27
N GLU A 4 2.17 21.90 5.51
CA GLU A 4 1.38 22.67 6.47
C GLU A 4 2.15 22.85 7.78
N GLY A 5 2.10 24.05 8.36
CA GLY A 5 2.71 24.37 9.65
C GLY A 5 4.06 25.07 9.57
N LEU A 6 4.42 25.63 8.42
CA LEU A 6 5.63 26.47 8.26
C LEU A 6 5.25 27.92 8.00
N SER A 7 6.08 28.83 8.48
CA SER A 7 6.07 30.22 8.01
C SER A 7 6.75 30.33 6.64
N GLU A 8 6.53 31.44 5.93
CA GLU A 8 7.18 31.71 4.63
C GLU A 8 8.70 31.68 4.73
N ALA A 9 9.28 32.21 5.81
CA ALA A 9 10.71 32.23 6.02
C ALA A 9 11.27 30.81 6.22
N GLU A 10 10.58 29.95 6.96
CA GLU A 10 10.97 28.56 7.18
C GLU A 10 10.84 27.74 5.90
N LEU A 11 9.76 27.94 5.13
CA LEU A 11 9.58 27.31 3.84
C LEU A 11 10.72 27.72 2.87
N SER A 12 11.02 29.02 2.77
CA SER A 12 12.10 29.53 1.94
C SER A 12 13.46 28.93 2.30
N ALA A 13 13.77 28.78 3.58
CA ALA A 13 15.00 28.14 4.03
C ALA A 13 15.04 26.63 3.71
N ALA A 14 13.88 25.96 3.70
CA ALA A 14 13.80 24.53 3.43
C ALA A 14 13.78 24.19 1.91
N LEU A 15 13.43 25.12 1.04
CA LEU A 15 13.28 24.85 -0.39
C LEU A 15 14.54 24.24 -1.01
N GLY A 16 15.68 24.87 -0.83
CA GLY A 16 16.94 24.43 -1.45
C GLY A 16 17.75 23.41 -0.63
N THR A 17 17.23 23.00 0.55
CA THR A 17 17.97 22.09 1.44
C THR A 17 17.19 20.80 1.76
N VAL A 18 15.86 20.84 1.66
CA VAL A 18 14.97 19.71 2.00
C VAL A 18 14.08 19.31 0.84
N PHE A 19 13.44 20.30 0.18
CA PHE A 19 12.43 20.00 -0.84
C PHE A 19 12.98 19.91 -2.25
N SER A 20 14.22 20.35 -2.49
CA SER A 20 14.87 20.28 -3.79
C SER A 20 16.38 20.15 -3.67
N GLU A 21 16.98 19.70 -4.74
CA GLU A 21 18.42 19.69 -4.98
C GLU A 21 18.75 20.71 -6.10
N PRO A 22 19.17 21.94 -5.75
CA PRO A 22 19.28 23.05 -6.69
C PRO A 22 20.05 22.79 -7.98
N PRO A 23 21.11 21.94 -8.01
CA PRO A 23 21.82 21.64 -9.24
C PRO A 23 21.02 20.81 -10.26
N VAL A 24 19.98 20.09 -9.83
CA VAL A 24 19.24 19.15 -10.68
C VAL A 24 17.73 19.41 -10.71
N ASP A 25 17.21 20.15 -9.73
CA ASP A 25 15.77 20.40 -9.60
C ASP A 25 15.39 21.83 -9.93
N ASN A 26 14.28 21.99 -10.62
CA ASN A 26 13.55 23.27 -10.72
C ASN A 26 12.43 23.29 -9.67
N VAL A 27 12.32 24.37 -8.92
CA VAL A 27 11.32 24.53 -7.87
C VAL A 27 10.23 25.50 -8.34
N TYR A 28 8.98 25.07 -8.15
CA TYR A 28 7.80 25.87 -8.42
C TYR A 28 7.00 25.99 -7.14
N LEU A 29 6.61 27.18 -6.75
CA LEU A 29 5.75 27.41 -5.60
C LEU A 29 4.31 27.57 -6.05
N GLU A 30 3.40 26.84 -5.42
CA GLU A 30 1.95 26.83 -5.62
C GLU A 30 1.53 26.34 -7.02
N THR A 31 2.11 26.85 -8.09
CA THR A 31 1.72 26.51 -9.46
C THR A 31 2.92 26.25 -10.36
N MET A 32 2.77 25.29 -11.23
CA MET A 32 3.69 25.05 -12.35
C MET A 32 2.90 25.13 -13.65
N GLU A 33 3.35 25.97 -14.58
CA GLU A 33 2.76 26.01 -15.91
C GLU A 33 3.05 24.71 -16.66
N ILE A 34 1.98 24.04 -17.07
CA ILE A 34 2.08 22.84 -17.89
C ILE A 34 1.83 23.24 -19.33
N PRO A 35 2.77 22.96 -20.25
CA PRO A 35 2.61 23.32 -21.65
C PRO A 35 1.36 22.65 -22.27
N GLU A 36 0.77 23.32 -23.25
CA GLU A 36 -0.42 22.82 -23.96
C GLU A 36 -0.18 21.45 -24.59
N GLY A 37 -1.20 20.59 -24.55
CA GLY A 37 -1.17 19.23 -25.13
C GLY A 37 -0.61 18.15 -24.23
N TYR A 38 -0.33 18.47 -22.96
CA TYR A 38 -0.03 17.45 -21.94
C TYR A 38 -1.29 17.02 -21.20
N LYS A 39 -1.39 15.72 -20.95
CA LYS A 39 -2.34 15.12 -20.00
C LYS A 39 -1.63 14.91 -18.67
N VAL A 40 -2.24 15.33 -17.57
CA VAL A 40 -1.60 15.34 -16.26
C VAL A 40 -2.39 14.52 -15.26
N PHE A 41 -1.69 13.78 -14.42
CA PHE A 41 -2.27 13.09 -13.28
C PHE A 41 -1.24 13.01 -12.14
N ALA A 42 -1.73 12.88 -10.92
CA ALA A 42 -0.89 12.74 -9.74
C ALA A 42 -1.16 11.42 -9.02
N VAL A 43 -0.12 10.86 -8.43
CA VAL A 43 -0.17 9.60 -7.68
C VAL A 43 0.45 9.81 -6.31
N SER A 44 -0.28 9.46 -5.26
CA SER A 44 0.21 9.47 -3.88
C SER A 44 0.01 8.11 -3.20
N PHE A 45 0.64 7.91 -2.06
CA PHE A 45 0.39 6.74 -1.23
C PHE A 45 -1.03 6.75 -0.66
N LEU A 46 -1.63 5.57 -0.57
CA LEU A 46 -2.91 5.35 0.11
C LEU A 46 -2.85 5.83 1.57
N THR A 47 -4.00 6.23 2.07
CA THR A 47 -4.13 6.56 3.49
C THR A 47 -3.77 5.35 4.36
N GLY A 48 -2.81 5.53 5.27
CA GLY A 48 -2.27 4.46 6.11
C GLY A 48 -0.98 3.84 5.60
N GLN A 49 -0.62 4.04 4.35
CA GLN A 49 0.70 3.68 3.84
C GLN A 49 1.77 4.68 4.29
N TYR A 50 2.98 4.18 4.48
CA TYR A 50 4.11 4.98 4.91
C TYR A 50 4.76 5.69 3.72
N ASP A 51 4.64 7.03 3.70
CA ASP A 51 5.32 7.88 2.71
C ASP A 51 6.70 8.30 3.24
N GLN A 52 7.71 7.50 2.89
CA GLN A 52 9.09 7.75 3.32
C GLN A 52 9.60 9.12 2.90
N ARG A 53 9.24 9.60 1.70
CA ARG A 53 9.71 10.90 1.19
C ARG A 53 9.10 12.06 1.97
N ALA A 54 7.80 12.02 2.24
CA ALA A 54 7.12 13.02 3.06
C ALA A 54 7.61 13.01 4.50
N ASP A 55 7.79 11.81 5.07
CA ASP A 55 8.29 11.62 6.43
C ASP A 55 9.70 12.17 6.61
N SER A 56 10.62 11.82 5.71
CA SER A 56 12.00 12.32 5.72
C SER A 56 12.06 13.83 5.54
N ALA A 57 11.25 14.40 4.64
CA ALA A 57 11.18 15.85 4.45
C ALA A 57 10.70 16.54 5.73
N ALA A 58 9.64 16.04 6.38
CA ALA A 58 9.14 16.58 7.64
C ALA A 58 10.18 16.53 8.77
N GLN A 59 10.95 15.44 8.86
CA GLN A 59 12.06 15.32 9.84
C GLN A 59 13.17 16.32 9.53
N CYS A 60 13.60 16.43 8.29
CA CYS A 60 14.66 17.37 7.89
C CYS A 60 14.25 18.82 8.18
N VAL A 61 13.00 19.20 7.91
CA VAL A 61 12.48 20.53 8.26
C VAL A 61 12.48 20.73 9.78
N GLN A 62 12.07 19.74 10.56
CA GLN A 62 12.11 19.81 12.01
C GLN A 62 13.53 20.05 12.52
N LEU A 63 14.52 19.35 11.97
CA LEU A 63 15.94 19.54 12.33
C LEU A 63 16.46 20.93 11.93
N LEU A 64 16.07 21.41 10.74
CA LEU A 64 16.48 22.71 10.24
C LEU A 64 15.91 23.84 11.06
N THR A 65 14.63 23.78 11.40
CA THR A 65 13.91 24.85 12.13
C THR A 65 14.04 24.76 13.64
N LYS A 66 14.37 23.56 14.17
CA LYS A 66 14.36 23.23 15.59
C LYS A 66 13.02 23.50 16.28
N LYS A 67 11.92 23.36 15.53
CA LYS A 67 10.54 23.56 15.98
C LYS A 67 9.74 22.26 15.90
N SER A 68 8.42 22.38 16.03
CA SER A 68 7.51 21.25 15.83
C SER A 68 7.61 20.72 14.40
N ARG A 69 7.42 19.42 14.26
CA ARG A 69 7.42 18.75 12.97
C ARG A 69 6.23 19.23 12.11
N PRO A 70 6.44 19.71 10.87
CA PRO A 70 5.36 20.08 9.98
C PRO A 70 4.62 18.85 9.45
N LEU A 71 3.42 19.06 8.93
CA LEU A 71 2.74 18.07 8.13
C LEU A 71 3.24 18.18 6.69
N VAL A 72 3.63 17.06 6.12
CA VAL A 72 4.08 16.97 4.72
C VAL A 72 3.38 15.79 4.05
N LYS A 73 2.89 16.01 2.83
CA LYS A 73 2.47 14.96 1.90
C LYS A 73 3.26 15.06 0.61
N CYS A 74 3.43 13.95 -0.07
CA CYS A 74 4.12 13.90 -1.35
C CYS A 74 3.25 13.18 -2.37
N ALA A 75 3.23 13.73 -3.59
CA ALA A 75 2.65 13.08 -4.75
C ALA A 75 3.62 13.17 -5.93
N LYS A 76 3.62 12.15 -6.78
CA LYS A 76 4.31 12.17 -8.06
C LYS A 76 3.35 12.66 -9.12
N VAL A 77 3.69 13.78 -9.78
CA VAL A 77 2.89 14.33 -10.88
C VAL A 77 3.52 13.90 -12.20
N TYR A 78 2.71 13.33 -13.06
CA TYR A 78 3.10 12.90 -14.40
C TYR A 78 2.44 13.79 -15.44
N ALA A 79 3.24 14.37 -16.34
CA ALA A 79 2.76 15.10 -17.50
C ALA A 79 3.16 14.33 -18.76
N VAL A 80 2.18 13.84 -19.53
CA VAL A 80 2.38 12.95 -20.67
C VAL A 80 1.82 13.61 -21.92
N LYS A 81 2.62 13.64 -23.00
CA LYS A 81 2.22 14.24 -24.28
C LYS A 81 2.07 13.21 -25.38
N GLY A 82 1.13 13.45 -26.29
CA GLY A 82 0.98 12.66 -27.50
C GLY A 82 0.34 11.28 -27.29
N VAL A 83 -0.44 11.11 -26.23
CA VAL A 83 -1.15 9.85 -25.92
C VAL A 83 -2.66 10.00 -26.03
N THR A 84 -3.34 8.91 -26.47
CA THR A 84 -4.80 8.81 -26.42
C THR A 84 -5.29 8.60 -24.98
N ASP A 85 -6.61 8.63 -24.75
CA ASP A 85 -7.17 8.36 -23.43
C ASP A 85 -7.00 6.89 -23.02
N GLU A 86 -7.10 5.98 -23.97
CA GLU A 86 -6.85 4.55 -23.74
C GLU A 86 -5.39 4.29 -23.37
N GLN A 87 -4.45 4.94 -24.06
CA GLN A 87 -3.03 4.84 -23.72
C GLN A 87 -2.72 5.45 -22.35
N LEU A 88 -3.34 6.59 -22.01
CA LEU A 88 -3.21 7.20 -20.68
C LEU A 88 -3.74 6.26 -19.58
N SER A 89 -4.91 5.62 -19.83
CA SER A 89 -5.45 4.63 -18.89
C SER A 89 -4.51 3.46 -18.68
N ALA A 90 -3.90 2.93 -19.74
CA ALA A 90 -2.90 1.86 -19.64
C ALA A 90 -1.65 2.31 -18.86
N ILE A 91 -1.18 3.55 -19.08
CA ILE A 91 -0.06 4.13 -18.33
C ILE A 91 -0.41 4.23 -16.84
N LYS A 92 -1.60 4.74 -16.50
CA LYS A 92 -2.06 4.83 -15.11
C LYS A 92 -2.12 3.45 -14.45
N GLN A 93 -2.70 2.44 -15.13
CA GLN A 93 -2.76 1.06 -14.63
C GLN A 93 -1.37 0.45 -14.37
N HIS A 94 -0.37 0.85 -15.14
CA HIS A 94 1.00 0.38 -14.95
C HIS A 94 1.73 1.11 -13.81
N LEU A 95 1.47 2.41 -13.64
CA LEU A 95 2.17 3.25 -12.67
C LEU A 95 1.53 3.25 -11.28
N ILE A 96 0.22 2.99 -11.18
CA ILE A 96 -0.50 3.01 -9.92
C ILE A 96 -0.63 1.57 -9.40
N ASN A 97 0.07 1.28 -8.32
CA ASN A 97 -0.11 0.03 -7.59
C ASN A 97 -1.28 0.19 -6.60
N PRO A 98 -2.44 -0.44 -6.84
CA PRO A 98 -3.63 -0.23 -6.01
C PRO A 98 -3.50 -0.75 -4.57
N VAL A 99 -2.43 -1.48 -4.26
CA VAL A 99 -2.14 -1.95 -2.89
C VAL A 99 -1.47 -0.86 -2.05
N GLU A 100 -0.76 0.08 -2.69
CA GLU A 100 0.02 1.09 -1.97
C GLU A 100 -0.28 2.54 -2.38
N SER A 101 -0.88 2.75 -3.56
CA SER A 101 -1.03 4.09 -4.15
C SER A 101 -2.34 4.27 -4.87
N GLU A 102 -2.74 5.52 -5.04
CA GLU A 102 -3.96 5.95 -5.71
C GLU A 102 -3.73 7.22 -6.54
N GLU A 103 -4.58 7.43 -7.53
CA GLU A 103 -4.64 8.72 -8.23
C GLU A 103 -5.27 9.78 -7.33
N VAL A 104 -4.64 10.94 -7.24
CA VAL A 104 -5.12 12.07 -6.44
C VAL A 104 -5.32 13.32 -7.30
N GLY A 105 -6.13 14.25 -6.81
CA GLY A 105 -6.33 15.55 -7.44
C GLY A 105 -5.05 16.39 -7.45
N LEU A 106 -5.00 17.36 -8.37
CA LEU A 106 -3.90 18.32 -8.48
C LEU A 106 -4.15 19.58 -7.64
N GLU A 107 -5.33 19.68 -7.05
CA GLU A 107 -5.72 20.85 -6.29
C GLU A 107 -5.05 20.84 -4.91
N LYS A 108 -4.66 22.02 -4.45
CA LYS A 108 -4.09 22.21 -3.12
C LYS A 108 -5.14 21.87 -2.05
N PRO A 109 -4.85 20.91 -1.15
CA PRO A 109 -5.78 20.57 -0.09
C PRO A 109 -5.92 21.71 0.93
N ALA A 110 -7.10 21.88 1.50
CA ALA A 110 -7.36 22.90 2.51
C ALA A 110 -6.58 22.66 3.81
N THR A 111 -6.32 21.40 4.14
CA THR A 111 -5.49 20.96 5.27
C THR A 111 -4.90 19.59 5.01
N LEU A 112 -3.74 19.33 5.59
CA LEU A 112 -3.09 18.01 5.58
C LEU A 112 -3.42 17.21 6.85
N ARG A 113 -4.12 17.82 7.81
CA ARG A 113 -4.57 17.13 9.01
C ARG A 113 -5.58 16.07 8.62
N ARG A 114 -5.37 14.88 9.14
CA ARG A 114 -6.34 13.80 8.99
C ARG A 114 -7.37 13.92 10.11
N GLU A 115 -8.62 13.77 9.76
CA GLU A 115 -9.63 13.45 10.76
C GLU A 115 -9.25 12.13 11.43
N THR A 116 -9.34 12.08 12.75
CA THR A 116 -9.13 10.84 13.49
C THR A 116 -10.29 9.92 13.10
N LEU A 117 -10.01 8.95 12.24
CA LEU A 117 -10.98 7.89 11.96
C LEU A 117 -11.13 7.10 13.25
N GLU A 118 -12.34 6.97 13.75
CA GLU A 118 -12.63 5.99 14.77
C GLU A 118 -12.26 4.61 14.22
N SER A 119 -11.47 3.86 15.00
CA SER A 119 -11.14 2.50 14.58
C SER A 119 -12.42 1.69 14.58
N ALA A 120 -12.71 1.03 13.47
CA ALA A 120 -13.80 0.07 13.44
C ALA A 120 -13.50 -1.06 14.42
N ASP A 121 -14.54 -1.51 15.14
CA ASP A 121 -14.43 -2.69 15.98
C ASP A 121 -14.04 -3.90 15.13
N VAL A 122 -13.17 -4.73 15.69
CA VAL A 122 -12.77 -5.98 15.05
C VAL A 122 -13.96 -6.94 15.07
N LYS A 123 -14.39 -7.39 13.89
CA LYS A 123 -15.55 -8.26 13.75
C LYS A 123 -15.17 -9.73 13.88
N ASP A 124 -16.04 -10.49 14.53
CA ASP A 124 -15.97 -11.94 14.52
C ASP A 124 -16.46 -12.48 13.16
N VAL A 125 -15.89 -13.61 12.74
CA VAL A 125 -16.35 -14.34 11.55
C VAL A 125 -17.45 -15.29 11.97
N GLU A 126 -18.65 -14.75 12.13
CA GLU A 126 -19.81 -15.47 12.66
C GLU A 126 -20.06 -16.82 11.97
N GLY A 127 -20.31 -17.85 12.77
CA GLY A 127 -20.59 -19.21 12.32
C GLY A 127 -19.37 -19.92 11.69
N PHE A 128 -18.15 -19.41 11.85
CA PHE A 128 -16.96 -20.01 11.24
C PHE A 128 -16.72 -21.44 11.72
N ILE A 129 -16.82 -21.70 13.03
CA ILE A 129 -16.59 -23.03 13.61
C ILE A 129 -17.64 -24.08 13.24
N GLY A 130 -18.81 -23.64 12.75
CA GLY A 130 -19.88 -24.53 12.31
C GLY A 130 -19.84 -24.89 10.82
N ARG A 131 -18.90 -24.35 10.05
CA ARG A 131 -18.84 -24.55 8.60
C ARG A 131 -18.39 -25.96 8.23
N THR A 132 -18.99 -26.50 7.17
CA THR A 132 -18.53 -27.74 6.53
C THR A 132 -17.24 -27.52 5.74
N ASP A 133 -16.59 -28.59 5.31
CA ASP A 133 -15.37 -28.49 4.50
C ASP A 133 -15.63 -27.79 3.13
N GLU A 134 -16.80 -28.00 2.53
CA GLU A 134 -17.22 -27.33 1.32
C GLU A 134 -17.41 -25.81 1.54
N GLU A 135 -17.99 -25.43 2.67
CA GLU A 135 -18.18 -24.01 3.04
C GLU A 135 -16.84 -23.34 3.38
N ILE A 136 -15.91 -24.06 4.01
CA ILE A 136 -14.52 -23.60 4.24
C ILE A 136 -13.80 -23.40 2.90
N ALA A 137 -13.92 -24.31 1.93
CA ALA A 137 -13.33 -24.17 0.62
C ALA A 137 -13.90 -22.96 -0.15
N ALA A 138 -15.21 -22.76 -0.06
CA ALA A 138 -15.85 -21.59 -0.65
C ALA A 138 -15.41 -20.28 0.00
N TYR A 139 -15.28 -20.26 1.32
CA TYR A 139 -14.82 -19.10 2.08
C TYR A 139 -13.35 -18.78 1.79
N HIS A 140 -12.48 -19.80 1.74
CA HIS A 140 -11.08 -19.69 1.34
C HIS A 140 -10.95 -18.99 -0.02
N LYS A 141 -11.69 -19.46 -1.02
CA LYS A 141 -11.69 -18.89 -2.37
C LYS A 141 -12.21 -17.45 -2.40
N LYS A 142 -13.23 -17.14 -1.60
CA LYS A 142 -13.84 -15.80 -1.52
C LYS A 142 -12.88 -14.76 -0.93
N ILE A 143 -12.14 -15.11 0.11
CA ILE A 143 -11.23 -14.21 0.81
C ILE A 143 -9.85 -14.18 0.13
N GLY A 144 -9.40 -15.29 -0.45
CA GLY A 144 -8.11 -15.40 -1.11
C GLY A 144 -6.96 -15.58 -0.12
N PHE A 145 -7.14 -16.44 0.88
CA PHE A 145 -6.09 -16.77 1.85
C PHE A 145 -4.86 -17.40 1.17
N ALA A 146 -3.67 -17.12 1.74
CA ALA A 146 -2.41 -17.72 1.32
C ALA A 146 -2.25 -19.16 1.82
N MET A 147 -2.84 -19.50 2.98
CA MET A 147 -2.88 -20.86 3.51
C MET A 147 -3.71 -21.77 2.59
N SER A 148 -3.50 -23.10 2.68
CA SER A 148 -4.32 -24.06 1.93
C SER A 148 -5.74 -24.18 2.53
N THR A 149 -6.66 -24.79 1.77
CA THR A 149 -8.02 -25.08 2.27
C THR A 149 -7.99 -26.04 3.48
N GLU A 150 -7.06 -26.97 3.46
CA GLU A 150 -6.82 -27.96 4.54
C GLU A 150 -6.30 -27.25 5.80
N ASP A 151 -5.39 -26.27 5.65
CA ASP A 151 -4.90 -25.46 6.76
C ASP A 151 -6.04 -24.62 7.37
N LEU A 152 -6.90 -24.04 6.53
CA LEU A 152 -8.06 -23.28 7.02
C LEU A 152 -9.08 -24.17 7.74
N ALA A 153 -9.27 -25.41 7.29
CA ALA A 153 -10.08 -26.38 8.00
C ALA A 153 -9.50 -26.75 9.36
N PHE A 154 -8.17 -26.91 9.44
CA PHE A 154 -7.45 -27.10 10.69
C PHE A 154 -7.65 -25.90 11.65
N VAL A 155 -7.58 -24.67 11.14
CA VAL A 155 -7.84 -23.45 11.93
C VAL A 155 -9.28 -23.45 12.45
N ARG A 156 -10.27 -23.85 11.62
CA ARG A 156 -11.67 -23.99 12.07
C ARG A 156 -11.76 -24.95 13.24
N ASP A 157 -11.13 -26.10 13.14
CA ASP A 157 -11.21 -27.15 14.18
C ASP A 157 -10.52 -26.67 15.47
N TYR A 158 -9.42 -25.91 15.38
CA TYR A 158 -8.79 -25.27 16.52
C TYR A 158 -9.75 -24.30 17.23
N PHE A 159 -10.41 -23.40 16.51
CA PHE A 159 -11.38 -22.46 17.11
C PHE A 159 -12.65 -23.15 17.62
N LYS A 160 -13.01 -24.30 17.04
CA LYS A 160 -14.08 -25.15 17.55
C LYS A 160 -13.74 -25.74 18.92
N ASP A 161 -12.49 -26.15 19.14
CA ASP A 161 -12.00 -26.61 20.44
C ASP A 161 -11.92 -25.45 21.44
N GLU A 162 -11.60 -24.21 20.98
CA GLU A 162 -11.68 -22.99 21.77
C GLU A 162 -13.12 -22.59 22.13
N GLY A 163 -14.13 -23.10 21.44
CA GLY A 163 -15.55 -22.82 21.66
C GLY A 163 -16.00 -21.43 21.25
N ARG A 164 -15.29 -20.78 20.32
CA ARG A 164 -15.61 -19.44 19.80
C ARG A 164 -15.27 -19.29 18.32
N ASP A 165 -15.95 -18.37 17.67
CA ASP A 165 -15.54 -17.94 16.32
C ASP A 165 -14.27 -17.08 16.38
N PRO A 166 -13.40 -17.14 15.37
CA PRO A 166 -12.26 -16.22 15.23
C PRO A 166 -12.71 -14.84 14.77
N THR A 167 -11.93 -13.84 15.12
CA THR A 167 -12.04 -12.53 14.51
C THR A 167 -11.45 -12.53 13.09
N GLU A 168 -11.85 -11.57 12.25
CA GLU A 168 -11.22 -11.35 10.93
C GLU A 168 -9.71 -11.08 11.06
N THR A 169 -9.30 -10.39 12.11
CA THR A 169 -7.89 -10.09 12.38
C THR A 169 -7.11 -11.34 12.74
N GLU A 170 -7.64 -12.23 13.59
CA GLU A 170 -6.99 -13.49 13.91
C GLU A 170 -6.76 -14.35 12.67
N LEU A 171 -7.78 -14.48 11.80
CA LEU A 171 -7.62 -15.24 10.56
C LEU A 171 -6.55 -14.63 9.65
N LYS A 172 -6.51 -13.30 9.50
CA LYS A 172 -5.47 -12.63 8.70
C LYS A 172 -4.07 -12.77 9.27
N VAL A 173 -3.93 -12.70 10.59
CA VAL A 173 -2.64 -12.91 11.27
C VAL A 173 -2.17 -14.35 11.06
N ILE A 174 -3.04 -15.34 11.27
CA ILE A 174 -2.73 -16.75 11.05
C ILE A 174 -2.33 -16.97 9.58
N ASP A 175 -3.10 -16.45 8.62
CA ASP A 175 -2.81 -16.54 7.19
C ASP A 175 -1.44 -15.95 6.84
N THR A 176 -1.06 -14.83 7.47
CA THR A 176 0.26 -14.22 7.27
C THR A 176 1.38 -15.15 7.72
N TYR A 177 1.22 -15.84 8.83
CA TYR A 177 2.19 -16.85 9.29
C TYR A 177 2.23 -18.11 8.41
N TRP A 178 1.14 -18.44 7.72
CA TRP A 178 1.07 -19.52 6.72
C TRP A 178 1.56 -19.11 5.33
N SER A 179 1.90 -17.83 5.11
CA SER A 179 2.44 -17.34 3.83
C SER A 179 3.81 -17.96 3.54
N ASP A 180 4.24 -17.92 2.28
CA ASP A 180 5.50 -18.50 1.83
C ASP A 180 6.74 -17.98 2.56
N HIS A 181 6.69 -16.78 3.13
CA HIS A 181 7.76 -16.21 3.95
C HIS A 181 8.05 -17.01 5.23
N CYS A 182 7.03 -17.71 5.76
CA CYS A 182 7.11 -18.49 6.99
C CYS A 182 6.90 -20.00 6.75
N ARG A 183 6.66 -20.42 5.51
CA ARG A 183 6.43 -21.82 5.15
C ARG A 183 7.72 -22.62 5.13
N HIS A 184 8.09 -23.14 6.27
CA HIS A 184 9.18 -24.10 6.38
C HIS A 184 8.79 -25.53 5.97
N THR A 185 7.50 -25.81 5.80
CA THR A 185 6.97 -27.13 5.38
C THR A 185 7.46 -27.55 4.00
N THR A 186 7.70 -26.59 3.09
CA THR A 186 8.27 -26.87 1.76
C THR A 186 9.64 -27.52 1.85
N PHE A 187 10.48 -27.15 2.83
CA PHE A 187 11.80 -27.72 3.04
C PHE A 187 11.78 -29.14 3.64
N ALA A 188 10.67 -29.53 4.25
CA ALA A 188 10.45 -30.88 4.78
C ALA A 188 9.76 -31.81 3.76
N THR A 189 9.47 -31.32 2.56
CA THR A 189 8.81 -32.09 1.51
C THR A 189 9.74 -33.19 0.98
N GLU A 190 9.31 -34.42 1.10
CA GLU A 190 9.99 -35.59 0.53
C GLU A 190 9.42 -35.90 -0.86
N LEU A 191 10.23 -35.74 -1.91
CA LEU A 191 9.82 -36.05 -3.28
C LEU A 191 9.96 -37.55 -3.54
N LYS A 192 8.83 -38.23 -3.76
CA LYS A 192 8.80 -39.69 -4.08
C LYS A 192 8.35 -39.88 -5.51
N ASN A 193 8.92 -40.92 -6.18
CA ASN A 193 8.55 -41.35 -7.54
C ASN A 193 8.69 -40.25 -8.59
N ILE A 194 9.77 -39.49 -8.57
CA ILE A 194 10.07 -38.43 -9.54
C ILE A 194 10.15 -39.03 -10.94
N ARG A 195 9.31 -38.57 -11.87
CA ARG A 195 9.35 -38.90 -13.29
C ARG A 195 9.63 -37.64 -14.09
N ILE A 196 10.76 -37.58 -14.76
CA ILE A 196 11.12 -36.48 -15.64
C ILE A 196 10.82 -36.91 -17.07
N THR A 197 9.86 -36.28 -17.73
CA THR A 197 9.57 -36.44 -19.16
C THR A 197 10.01 -35.16 -19.89
N SER A 198 10.98 -35.29 -20.79
CA SER A 198 11.45 -34.22 -21.66
C SER A 198 11.18 -34.59 -23.09
N GLU A 199 10.45 -33.79 -23.82
CA GLU A 199 10.25 -33.97 -25.29
C GLU A 199 11.44 -33.41 -26.09
N ASN A 200 12.32 -32.65 -25.49
CA ASN A 200 13.50 -32.08 -26.14
C ASN A 200 14.79 -32.73 -25.55
N ARG A 201 15.26 -33.78 -26.18
CA ARG A 201 16.68 -34.19 -26.13
C ARG A 201 17.38 -33.48 -27.28
N SER A 202 18.02 -32.35 -27.03
CA SER A 202 19.07 -31.84 -27.89
C SER A 202 20.42 -32.11 -27.23
#